data_e5ed429ed80a21d10095cf868ce97400
#
_entry.id   e5ed429ed80a21d10095cf868ce97400
#
_cell.length_a   1.000
_cell.length_b   1.000
_cell.length_c   1.000
_cell.angle_alpha   90.00
_cell.angle_beta   90.00
_cell.angle_gamma   90.00
#
_symmetry.space_group_name_H-M   'P 1'
#
loop_
_entity.id
_entity.type
_entity.pdbx_description
1 polymer ?
#
loop_
_entity_poly.entity_id
_entity_poly.type
_entity_poly.pdbx_seq_one_letter_code
_entity_poly.pdbx_strand_id
1 'polypeptide(L)'
;MLNRWSPRSMTDEKLSYEELMSLFEAARWAPSSANSQPWRFIYATKDTEEWNTLFNLLVDFNKIWAKNAAVLILIVSKKEFEYNGKVIPSVTHQYDTGAAWENLALEATSRGLVVHGIAGFDYGRTRKDLDIPDSFDIIAMVAIGKRGGKDMLP
;
A
#
# COMPACT_ATOMS: atom_id res chain seq x y z
N MET A 1 7.39 -1.08 -17.56
CA MET A 1 7.96 0.06 -16.83
C MET A 1 7.53 1.42 -17.39
N LEU A 2 7.64 1.67 -18.71
CA LEU A 2 7.35 2.99 -19.32
C LEU A 2 5.93 3.52 -19.05
N ASN A 3 4.96 2.66 -18.78
CA ASN A 3 3.57 3.03 -18.52
C ASN A 3 3.23 3.18 -17.02
N ARG A 4 4.20 2.93 -16.11
CA ARG A 4 3.97 3.08 -14.69
C ARG A 4 4.01 4.57 -14.32
N TRP A 5 2.91 5.06 -13.80
CA TRP A 5 2.75 6.39 -13.22
C TRP A 5 1.66 6.33 -12.14
N SER A 6 1.42 7.42 -11.43
CA SER A 6 0.47 7.47 -10.32
C SER A 6 -0.74 8.35 -10.66
N PRO A 7 -1.71 7.85 -11.44
CA PRO A 7 -2.92 8.62 -11.78
C PRO A 7 -3.82 8.79 -10.56
N ARG A 8 -4.66 9.82 -10.59
CA ARG A 8 -5.72 10.07 -9.60
C ARG A 8 -7.11 9.77 -10.16
N SER A 9 -7.19 9.22 -11.35
CA SER A 9 -8.45 8.84 -11.99
C SER A 9 -8.58 7.33 -11.96
N MET A 10 -9.56 6.86 -11.20
CA MET A 10 -9.91 5.44 -11.05
C MET A 10 -11.41 5.28 -11.24
N THR A 11 -11.82 4.17 -11.86
CA THR A 11 -13.23 3.76 -11.88
C THR A 11 -13.58 3.14 -10.53
N ASP A 12 -14.89 2.96 -10.29
CA ASP A 12 -15.40 2.28 -9.09
C ASP A 12 -15.48 0.75 -9.26
N GLU A 13 -14.91 0.20 -10.33
CA GLU A 13 -14.87 -1.22 -10.57
C GLU A 13 -14.03 -1.94 -9.51
N LYS A 14 -14.57 -3.06 -9.00
CA LYS A 14 -13.88 -3.90 -8.03
C LYS A 14 -12.75 -4.69 -8.68
N LEU A 15 -11.73 -5.02 -7.89
CA LEU A 15 -10.72 -6.01 -8.24
C LEU A 15 -11.19 -7.39 -7.79
N SER A 16 -10.84 -8.42 -8.55
CA SER A 16 -10.99 -9.80 -8.07
C SER A 16 -9.97 -10.10 -6.97
N TYR A 17 -10.26 -11.11 -6.15
CA TYR A 17 -9.32 -11.59 -5.13
C TYR A 17 -7.99 -12.04 -5.76
N GLU A 18 -8.04 -12.72 -6.89
CA GLU A 18 -6.85 -13.19 -7.60
C GLU A 18 -6.00 -12.05 -8.14
N GLU A 19 -6.62 -11.01 -8.73
CA GLU A 19 -5.90 -9.79 -9.14
C GLU A 19 -5.16 -9.18 -7.94
N LEU A 20 -5.84 -9.00 -6.82
CA LEU A 20 -5.23 -8.40 -5.62
C LEU A 20 -4.10 -9.26 -5.06
N MET A 21 -4.31 -10.57 -4.93
CA MET A 21 -3.28 -11.47 -4.38
C MET A 21 -2.05 -11.56 -5.27
N SER A 22 -2.19 -11.43 -6.59
CA SER A 22 -1.04 -11.41 -7.49
C SER A 22 -0.12 -10.20 -7.25
N LEU A 23 -0.69 -9.07 -6.80
CA LEU A 23 0.10 -7.88 -6.45
C LEU A 23 0.94 -8.11 -5.19
N PHE A 24 0.37 -8.75 -4.18
CA PHE A 24 1.10 -9.13 -2.97
C PHE A 24 2.14 -10.20 -3.24
N GLU A 25 1.85 -11.13 -4.15
CA GLU A 25 2.84 -12.13 -4.58
C GLU A 25 4.04 -11.45 -5.24
N ALA A 26 3.84 -10.49 -6.13
CA ALA A 26 4.94 -9.72 -6.72
C ALA A 26 5.76 -8.98 -5.66
N ALA A 27 5.09 -8.34 -4.69
CA ALA A 27 5.75 -7.67 -3.58
C ALA A 27 6.64 -8.62 -2.77
N ARG A 28 6.19 -9.85 -2.52
CA ARG A 28 6.90 -10.89 -1.76
C ARG A 28 8.28 -11.23 -2.33
N TRP A 29 8.47 -11.07 -3.64
CA TRP A 29 9.73 -11.37 -4.34
C TRP A 29 10.76 -10.23 -4.26
N ALA A 30 10.48 -9.16 -3.54
CA ALA A 30 11.46 -8.11 -3.33
C ALA A 30 12.66 -8.62 -2.51
N PRO A 31 13.89 -8.17 -2.81
CA PRO A 31 15.04 -8.46 -1.95
C PRO A 31 14.93 -7.72 -0.63
N SER A 32 15.52 -8.28 0.42
CA SER A 32 15.67 -7.61 1.72
C SER A 32 16.93 -8.06 2.43
N SER A 33 17.47 -7.22 3.31
CA SER A 33 18.63 -7.55 4.14
C SER A 33 18.36 -8.80 4.98
N ALA A 34 19.26 -9.78 4.92
CA ALA A 34 19.12 -11.09 5.57
C ALA A 34 17.77 -11.81 5.29
N ASN A 35 17.12 -11.49 4.18
CA ASN A 35 15.78 -11.97 3.82
C ASN A 35 14.74 -11.70 4.92
N SER A 36 14.87 -10.58 5.61
CA SER A 36 14.02 -10.21 6.77
C SER A 36 12.58 -9.89 6.41
N GLN A 37 12.33 -9.52 5.15
CA GLN A 37 11.00 -9.25 4.60
C GLN A 37 10.17 -8.34 5.54
N PRO A 38 10.61 -7.10 5.79
CA PRO A 38 10.07 -6.26 6.85
C PRO A 38 8.67 -5.70 6.54
N TRP A 39 8.24 -5.72 5.29
CA TRP A 39 6.96 -5.17 4.84
C TRP A 39 5.76 -5.94 5.38
N ARG A 40 4.70 -5.20 5.71
CA ARG A 40 3.35 -5.72 5.94
C ARG A 40 2.37 -4.82 5.21
N PHE A 41 1.36 -5.44 4.63
CA PHE A 41 0.29 -4.77 3.90
C PHE A 41 -1.02 -5.00 4.63
N ILE A 42 -1.60 -3.94 5.19
CA ILE A 42 -2.93 -3.95 5.77
C ILE A 42 -3.85 -3.39 4.68
N TYR A 43 -4.78 -4.18 4.19
CA TYR A 43 -5.60 -3.78 3.07
C TYR A 43 -7.10 -3.89 3.35
N ALA A 44 -7.87 -3.11 2.63
CA ALA A 44 -9.32 -3.17 2.64
C ALA A 44 -9.87 -2.95 1.22
N THR A 45 -10.91 -3.70 0.89
CA THR A 45 -11.63 -3.60 -0.38
C THR A 45 -12.83 -2.68 -0.25
N LYS A 46 -13.15 -1.94 -1.30
CA LYS A 46 -14.28 -1.01 -1.32
C LYS A 46 -15.59 -1.69 -0.88
N ASP A 47 -16.46 -0.92 -0.25
CA ASP A 47 -17.75 -1.34 0.33
C ASP A 47 -17.62 -2.21 1.59
N THR A 48 -16.48 -2.14 2.30
CA THR A 48 -16.30 -2.74 3.63
C THR A 48 -16.10 -1.66 4.71
N GLU A 49 -16.32 -2.02 5.98
CA GLU A 49 -16.07 -1.10 7.11
C GLU A 49 -14.58 -0.77 7.24
N GLU A 50 -13.72 -1.75 6.99
CA GLU A 50 -12.27 -1.58 7.00
C GLU A 50 -11.82 -0.59 5.94
N TRP A 51 -12.45 -0.59 4.76
CA TRP A 51 -12.15 0.41 3.73
C TRP A 51 -12.52 1.83 4.19
N ASN A 52 -13.67 1.99 4.82
CA ASN A 52 -14.08 3.27 5.39
C ASN A 52 -13.10 3.74 6.47
N THR A 53 -12.60 2.81 7.28
CA THR A 53 -11.59 3.11 8.30
C THR A 53 -10.33 3.68 7.66
N LEU A 54 -9.74 3.00 6.66
CA LEU A 54 -8.56 3.48 5.94
C LEU A 54 -8.83 4.78 5.20
N PHE A 55 -9.99 4.90 4.53
CA PHE A 55 -10.36 6.09 3.79
C PHE A 55 -10.48 7.33 4.68
N ASN A 56 -11.05 7.18 5.87
CA ASN A 56 -11.23 8.29 6.82
C ASN A 56 -9.92 8.80 7.42
N LEU A 57 -8.83 8.05 7.32
CA LEU A 57 -7.49 8.48 7.71
C LEU A 57 -6.84 9.41 6.68
N LEU A 58 -7.29 9.43 5.42
CA LEU A 58 -6.76 10.30 4.38
C LEU A 58 -7.06 11.77 4.66
N VAL A 59 -6.16 12.67 4.25
CA VAL A 59 -6.47 14.10 4.20
C VAL A 59 -7.53 14.39 3.14
N ASP A 60 -8.32 15.44 3.32
CA ASP A 60 -9.48 15.73 2.46
C ASP A 60 -9.14 15.84 0.97
N PHE A 61 -8.00 16.43 0.64
CA PHE A 61 -7.52 16.50 -0.75
C PHE A 61 -7.39 15.10 -1.40
N ASN A 62 -6.89 14.12 -0.65
CA ASN A 62 -6.74 12.76 -1.17
C ASN A 62 -8.08 12.01 -1.22
N LYS A 63 -9.02 12.31 -0.33
CA LYS A 63 -10.37 11.75 -0.35
C LYS A 63 -11.12 12.08 -1.65
N ILE A 64 -10.88 13.26 -2.25
CA ILE A 64 -11.56 13.72 -3.46
C ILE A 64 -11.45 12.67 -4.59
N TRP A 65 -10.28 12.08 -4.76
CA TRP A 65 -10.00 11.14 -5.85
C TRP A 65 -9.91 9.67 -5.37
N ALA A 66 -9.41 9.43 -4.17
CA ALA A 66 -9.25 8.07 -3.65
C ALA A 66 -10.59 7.37 -3.32
N LYS A 67 -11.70 8.12 -3.26
CA LYS A 67 -13.05 7.55 -3.07
C LYS A 67 -13.43 6.50 -4.12
N ASN A 68 -12.81 6.53 -5.30
CA ASN A 68 -13.05 5.57 -6.37
C ASN A 68 -12.04 4.40 -6.37
N ALA A 69 -11.10 4.36 -5.43
CA ALA A 69 -10.18 3.24 -5.32
C ALA A 69 -10.91 1.95 -4.95
N ALA A 70 -10.65 0.88 -5.67
CA ALA A 70 -11.19 -0.45 -5.36
C ALA A 70 -10.56 -1.05 -4.10
N VAL A 71 -9.29 -0.70 -3.82
CA VAL A 71 -8.54 -1.17 -2.66
C VAL A 71 -7.72 -0.03 -2.09
N LEU A 72 -7.73 0.08 -0.77
CA LEU A 72 -6.77 0.88 0.00
C LEU A 72 -5.83 -0.05 0.75
N ILE A 73 -4.54 0.29 0.77
CA ILE A 73 -3.51 -0.45 1.49
C ILE A 73 -2.77 0.51 2.39
N LEU A 74 -2.53 0.11 3.64
CA LEU A 74 -1.52 0.72 4.50
C LEU A 74 -0.27 -0.14 4.46
N ILE A 75 0.87 0.46 4.15
CA ILE A 75 2.18 -0.17 4.17
C ILE A 75 2.86 0.16 5.50
N VAL A 76 3.22 -0.86 6.25
CA VAL A 76 4.04 -0.72 7.45
C VAL A 76 5.30 -1.57 7.34
N SER A 77 6.36 -1.17 8.04
CA SER A 77 7.66 -1.79 7.95
C SER A 77 8.20 -2.14 9.33
N LYS A 78 8.56 -3.41 9.56
CA LYS A 78 9.09 -3.89 10.84
C LYS A 78 10.53 -3.41 11.03
N LYS A 79 10.79 -2.74 12.15
CA LYS A 79 12.09 -2.10 12.47
C LYS A 79 13.17 -3.08 12.94
N GLU A 80 12.79 -4.33 13.17
CA GLU A 80 13.66 -5.34 13.77
C GLU A 80 13.36 -6.73 13.19
N PHE A 81 14.31 -7.63 13.24
CA PHE A 81 14.13 -9.03 12.85
C PHE A 81 14.99 -9.95 13.71
N GLU A 82 14.66 -11.23 13.74
CA GLU A 82 15.42 -12.24 14.44
C GLU A 82 16.54 -12.77 13.55
N TYR A 83 17.76 -12.76 14.10
CA TYR A 83 18.94 -13.34 13.45
C TYR A 83 19.77 -14.11 14.48
N ASN A 84 20.01 -15.40 14.24
CA ASN A 84 20.74 -16.30 15.15
C ASN A 84 20.21 -16.26 16.60
N GLY A 85 18.89 -16.26 16.78
CA GLY A 85 18.23 -16.24 18.09
C GLY A 85 18.31 -14.90 18.83
N LYS A 86 18.69 -13.82 18.14
CA LYS A 86 18.73 -12.46 18.69
C LYS A 86 17.88 -11.53 17.85
N VAL A 87 17.12 -10.67 18.52
CA VAL A 87 16.41 -9.57 17.86
C VAL A 87 17.40 -8.43 17.62
N ILE A 88 17.54 -8.03 16.36
CA ILE A 88 18.45 -6.96 15.95
C ILE A 88 17.71 -5.90 15.13
N PRO A 89 18.13 -4.63 15.16
CA PRO A 89 17.54 -3.59 14.33
C PRO A 89 17.72 -3.87 12.84
N SER A 90 16.66 -3.66 12.06
CA SER A 90 16.69 -3.72 10.60
C SER A 90 16.94 -2.32 10.03
N VAL A 91 18.19 -1.97 9.81
CA VAL A 91 18.58 -0.60 9.36
C VAL A 91 18.00 -0.24 7.99
N THR A 92 17.80 -1.24 7.14
CA THR A 92 17.31 -1.05 5.75
C THR A 92 15.82 -1.31 5.59
N HIS A 93 15.06 -1.50 6.68
CA HIS A 93 13.67 -1.96 6.60
C HIS A 93 12.76 -1.09 5.72
N GLN A 94 12.94 0.23 5.72
CA GLN A 94 12.14 1.14 4.86
C GLN A 94 12.55 1.02 3.39
N TYR A 95 13.85 0.89 3.10
CA TYR A 95 14.38 0.68 1.75
C TYR A 95 13.87 -0.64 1.17
N ASP A 96 13.95 -1.72 1.94
CA ASP A 96 13.48 -3.05 1.54
C ASP A 96 11.95 -3.05 1.31
N THR A 97 11.20 -2.33 2.16
CA THR A 97 9.75 -2.16 2.00
C THR A 97 9.41 -1.34 0.75
N GLY A 98 10.23 -0.34 0.40
CA GLY A 98 10.12 0.40 -0.85
C GLY A 98 10.32 -0.47 -2.09
N ALA A 99 11.25 -1.44 -2.03
CA ALA A 99 11.42 -2.42 -3.10
C ALA A 99 10.19 -3.31 -3.28
N ALA A 100 9.59 -3.79 -2.18
CA ALA A 100 8.35 -4.57 -2.22
C ALA A 100 7.17 -3.75 -2.79
N TRP A 101 7.06 -2.48 -2.41
CA TRP A 101 6.09 -1.56 -2.98
C TRP A 101 6.24 -1.39 -4.49
N GLU A 102 7.47 -1.20 -5.00
CA GLU A 102 7.68 -1.00 -6.45
C GLU A 102 7.36 -2.28 -7.24
N ASN A 103 7.70 -3.47 -6.73
CA ASN A 103 7.28 -4.73 -7.36
C ASN A 103 5.76 -4.82 -7.50
N LEU A 104 5.02 -4.49 -6.43
CA LEU A 104 3.56 -4.43 -6.45
C LEU A 104 3.05 -3.45 -7.51
N ALA A 105 3.65 -2.26 -7.59
CA ALA A 105 3.24 -1.21 -8.52
C ALA A 105 3.52 -1.58 -9.99
N LEU A 106 4.63 -2.27 -10.26
CA LEU A 106 4.97 -2.78 -11.58
C LEU A 106 4.02 -3.90 -12.02
N GLU A 107 3.71 -4.83 -11.12
CA GLU A 107 2.76 -5.92 -11.39
C GLU A 107 1.35 -5.37 -11.67
N ALA A 108 0.87 -4.43 -10.86
CA ALA A 108 -0.41 -3.78 -11.11
C ALA A 108 -0.45 -3.09 -12.48
N THR A 109 0.63 -2.38 -12.83
CA THR A 109 0.76 -1.73 -14.14
C THR A 109 0.73 -2.74 -15.29
N SER A 110 1.38 -3.90 -15.14
CA SER A 110 1.39 -4.96 -16.17
C SER A 110 0.00 -5.54 -16.42
N ARG A 111 -0.85 -5.52 -15.39
CA ARG A 111 -2.26 -5.96 -15.44
C ARG A 111 -3.25 -4.86 -15.86
N GLY A 112 -2.76 -3.68 -16.24
CA GLY A 112 -3.62 -2.56 -16.60
C GLY A 112 -4.30 -1.86 -15.42
N LEU A 113 -3.90 -2.18 -14.20
CA LEU A 113 -4.34 -1.49 -13.00
C LEU A 113 -3.54 -0.21 -12.78
N VAL A 114 -4.08 0.69 -11.99
CA VAL A 114 -3.41 1.90 -11.54
C VAL A 114 -3.18 1.83 -10.03
N VAL A 115 -2.01 2.31 -9.61
CA VAL A 115 -1.63 2.41 -8.21
C VAL A 115 -1.07 3.78 -7.91
N HIS A 116 -1.43 4.33 -6.76
CA HIS A 116 -0.99 5.65 -6.32
C HIS A 116 -0.59 5.59 -4.84
N GLY A 117 0.70 5.81 -4.57
CA GLY A 117 1.21 5.94 -3.20
C GLY A 117 0.82 7.28 -2.59
N ILE A 118 0.33 7.27 -1.37
CA ILE A 118 -0.23 8.41 -0.66
C ILE A 118 0.56 8.64 0.63
N ALA A 119 1.13 9.84 0.80
CA ALA A 119 1.75 10.28 2.05
C ALA A 119 0.80 11.18 2.87
N GLY A 120 -0.24 11.73 2.26
CA GLY A 120 -1.19 12.64 2.90
C GLY A 120 -2.30 11.90 3.64
N PHE A 121 -2.03 11.46 4.87
CA PHE A 121 -2.99 10.87 5.81
C PHE A 121 -2.55 11.13 7.25
N ASP A 122 -3.41 10.88 8.23
CA ASP A 122 -3.13 11.10 9.65
C ASP A 122 -2.36 9.91 10.25
N TYR A 123 -1.05 10.03 10.35
CA TYR A 123 -0.15 8.99 10.89
C TYR A 123 -0.44 8.67 12.36
N GLY A 124 -0.78 9.69 13.16
CA GLY A 124 -1.07 9.51 14.60
C GLY A 124 -2.35 8.71 14.82
N ARG A 125 -3.42 9.10 14.12
CA ARG A 125 -4.68 8.34 14.12
C ARG A 125 -4.49 6.94 13.55
N THR A 126 -3.75 6.80 12.46
CA THR A 126 -3.48 5.50 11.83
C THR A 126 -2.89 4.52 12.84
N ARG A 127 -1.87 4.95 13.60
CA ARG A 127 -1.25 4.10 14.62
C ARG A 127 -2.25 3.67 15.69
N LYS A 128 -3.06 4.61 16.16
CA LYS A 128 -4.05 4.38 17.21
C LYS A 128 -5.23 3.54 16.74
N ASP A 129 -5.85 3.91 15.62
CA ASP A 129 -7.11 3.31 15.16
C ASP A 129 -6.89 1.89 14.61
N LEU A 130 -5.66 1.55 14.19
CA LEU A 130 -5.28 0.23 13.68
C LEU A 130 -4.34 -0.55 14.62
N ASP A 131 -4.14 -0.09 15.85
CA ASP A 131 -3.29 -0.73 16.86
C ASP A 131 -1.89 -1.11 16.33
N ILE A 132 -1.25 -0.21 15.54
CA ILE A 132 0.06 -0.48 14.95
C ILE A 132 1.13 -0.43 16.05
N PRO A 133 1.83 -1.55 16.34
CA PRO A 133 2.87 -1.59 17.37
C PRO A 133 4.05 -0.65 17.07
N ASP A 134 4.72 -0.19 18.12
CA ASP A 134 5.90 0.68 18.00
C ASP A 134 7.09 0.02 17.28
N SER A 135 7.11 -1.31 17.20
CA SER A 135 8.09 -2.06 16.41
C SER A 135 7.90 -1.92 14.89
N PHE A 136 6.84 -1.22 14.43
CA PHE A 136 6.60 -0.93 13.02
C PHE A 136 6.60 0.57 12.76
N ASP A 137 7.21 0.96 11.63
CA ASP A 137 7.01 2.28 11.03
C ASP A 137 5.84 2.24 10.05
N ILE A 138 5.04 3.31 10.08
CA ILE A 138 4.00 3.55 9.09
C ILE A 138 4.65 4.26 7.91
N ILE A 139 4.60 3.65 6.72
CA ILE A 139 5.37 4.11 5.55
C ILE A 139 4.51 4.97 4.63
N ALA A 140 3.44 4.41 4.10
CA ALA A 140 2.55 5.08 3.14
C ALA A 140 1.19 4.37 3.08
N MET A 141 0.19 5.06 2.56
CA MET A 141 -1.01 4.42 2.03
C MET A 141 -0.92 4.27 0.52
N VAL A 142 -1.74 3.39 -0.04
CA VAL A 142 -1.82 3.13 -1.47
C VAL A 142 -3.27 3.01 -1.88
N ALA A 143 -3.64 3.67 -2.97
CA ALA A 143 -4.91 3.46 -3.66
C ALA A 143 -4.67 2.63 -4.91
N ILE A 144 -5.49 1.60 -5.11
CA ILE A 144 -5.46 0.72 -6.29
C ILE A 144 -6.85 0.68 -6.93
N GLY A 145 -6.89 0.70 -8.25
CA GLY A 145 -8.13 0.59 -9.00
C GLY A 145 -7.91 0.39 -10.49
N LYS A 146 -8.99 0.34 -11.25
CA LYS A 146 -8.94 0.37 -12.70
C LYS A 146 -8.87 1.82 -13.18
N ARG A 147 -8.20 2.03 -14.31
CA ARG A 147 -7.96 3.37 -14.84
C ARG A 147 -9.26 4.05 -15.27
N GLY A 148 -9.52 5.22 -14.73
CA GLY A 148 -10.61 6.09 -15.16
C GLY A 148 -10.22 7.04 -16.29
N GLY A 149 -11.21 7.72 -16.86
CA GLY A 149 -11.03 8.75 -17.87
C GLY A 149 -10.48 10.08 -17.31
N LYS A 150 -10.14 11.01 -18.19
CA LYS A 150 -9.64 12.34 -17.79
C LYS A 150 -10.74 13.19 -17.12
N ASP A 151 -11.97 12.93 -17.43
CA ASP A 151 -13.18 13.54 -16.86
C ASP A 151 -13.38 13.21 -15.37
N MET A 152 -12.73 12.17 -14.89
CA MET A 152 -12.76 11.75 -13.47
C MET A 152 -11.60 12.33 -12.63
N LEU A 153 -10.74 13.15 -13.22
CA LEU A 153 -9.68 13.86 -12.48
C LEU A 153 -10.30 14.96 -11.59
N PRO A 154 -9.74 15.16 -10.37
CA PRO A 154 -10.17 16.24 -9.48
C PRO A 154 -9.84 17.63 -10.04
#